data_8b9afc0f28eecdcf5ef679289c57a131
#
_entry.id   8b9afc0f28eecdcf5ef679289c57a131
#
_cell.length_a   1.000
_cell.length_b   1.000
_cell.length_c   1.000
_cell.angle_alpha   90.00
_cell.angle_beta   90.00
_cell.angle_gamma   90.00
#
_symmetry.space_group_name_H-M   'P 1'
#
loop_
_entity.id
_entity.type
_entity.pdbx_description
1 polymer ?
#
loop_
_entity_poly.entity_id
_entity_poly.type
_entity_poly.pdbx_seq_one_letter_code
_entity_poly.pdbx_strand_id
1 'polypeptide(L)'
;NNDTIVDKNILRDMIAGANKYGKDNLYGPRIMFAKERDKIWYAGGKVNLYRGIIKHIGIRKELKEVDLNDSPTDYITGCCMLVHSSLISRLNGFDSSFKMYMEDVDLCIRARSIGFRSYFLSSPFLYHHVSRTVSNKIFRIICSYTKLSIKYTGVYFLFNVPIFILRKI
;
A
#
# COMPACT_ATOMS: atom_id res chain seq x y z
N ASN A 1 3.25 10.78 6.02
CA ASN A 1 3.25 10.22 7.36
C ASN A 1 4.31 10.90 8.20
N ASN A 2 4.07 11.14 9.49
CA ASN A 2 4.98 11.90 10.37
C ASN A 2 6.23 11.12 10.81
N ASP A 3 6.27 9.82 10.57
CA ASP A 3 7.40 8.92 10.85
C ASP A 3 8.22 8.59 9.60
N THR A 4 8.29 9.54 8.64
CA THR A 4 9.04 9.39 7.40
C THR A 4 10.10 10.46 7.22
N ILE A 5 11.21 10.10 6.55
CA ILE A 5 12.23 11.03 6.06
C ILE A 5 12.17 10.96 4.53
N VAL A 6 11.74 12.04 3.91
CA VAL A 6 11.53 12.11 2.47
C VAL A 6 12.78 12.60 1.73
N ASP A 7 13.02 12.08 0.53
CA ASP A 7 13.98 12.66 -0.40
C ASP A 7 13.52 14.05 -0.88
N LYS A 8 14.44 14.98 -1.06
CA LYS A 8 14.15 16.36 -1.46
C LYS A 8 13.44 16.49 -2.81
N ASN A 9 13.58 15.49 -3.67
CA ASN A 9 12.99 15.47 -5.02
C ASN A 9 11.70 14.67 -5.10
N ILE A 10 11.22 14.09 -4.00
CA ILE A 10 10.13 13.10 -4.00
C ILE A 10 8.88 13.62 -4.73
N LEU A 11 8.47 14.86 -4.50
CA LEU A 11 7.29 15.44 -5.15
C LEU A 11 7.49 15.60 -6.65
N ARG A 12 8.65 16.12 -7.07
CA ARG A 12 8.99 16.27 -8.49
C ARG A 12 8.93 14.93 -9.20
N ASP A 13 9.55 13.90 -8.63
CA ASP A 13 9.68 12.60 -9.26
C ASP A 13 8.35 11.82 -9.26
N MET A 14 7.52 11.99 -8.23
CA MET A 14 6.15 11.45 -8.23
C MET A 14 5.25 12.14 -9.25
N ILE A 15 5.33 13.45 -9.41
CA ILE A 15 4.60 14.20 -10.43
C ILE A 15 5.06 13.80 -11.85
N ALA A 16 6.36 13.61 -12.05
CA ALA A 16 6.88 13.10 -13.32
C ALA A 16 6.31 11.72 -13.67
N GLY A 17 6.23 10.81 -12.69
CA GLY A 17 5.55 9.52 -12.84
C GLY A 17 4.06 9.65 -13.18
N ALA A 18 3.35 10.55 -12.51
CA ALA A 18 1.94 10.80 -12.79
C ALA A 18 1.73 11.37 -14.21
N ASN A 19 2.62 12.24 -14.70
CA ASN A 19 2.57 12.76 -16.06
C ASN A 19 2.85 11.65 -17.10
N LYS A 20 3.71 10.69 -16.79
CA LYS A 20 4.08 9.57 -17.68
C LYS A 20 2.96 8.53 -17.80
N TYR A 21 2.27 8.21 -16.70
CA TYR A 21 1.31 7.09 -16.66
C TYR A 21 -0.16 7.54 -16.55
N GLY A 22 -0.43 8.84 -16.59
CA GLY A 22 -1.77 9.44 -16.52
C GLY A 22 -2.13 10.00 -15.14
N LYS A 23 -2.57 11.25 -15.11
CA LYS A 23 -2.75 12.03 -13.87
C LYS A 23 -3.79 11.47 -12.91
N ASP A 24 -4.74 10.69 -13.40
CA ASP A 24 -5.89 10.21 -12.61
C ASP A 24 -5.65 8.88 -11.89
N ASN A 25 -4.44 8.32 -11.95
CA ASN A 25 -4.06 7.10 -11.26
C ASN A 25 -3.52 7.37 -9.84
N LEU A 26 -3.27 6.30 -9.08
CA LEU A 26 -2.63 6.36 -7.76
C LEU A 26 -1.15 6.00 -7.89
N TYR A 27 -0.29 6.74 -7.19
CA TYR A 27 1.16 6.58 -7.26
C TYR A 27 1.77 6.43 -5.87
N GLY A 28 2.74 5.54 -5.75
CA GLY A 28 3.51 5.37 -4.53
C GLY A 28 5.00 5.21 -4.80
N PRO A 29 5.86 5.80 -3.95
CA PRO A 29 7.31 5.72 -4.09
C PRO A 29 7.85 4.41 -3.55
N ARG A 30 9.14 4.17 -3.80
CA ARG A 30 9.94 3.20 -3.05
C ARG A 30 10.07 3.65 -1.60
N ILE A 31 9.84 2.75 -0.65
CA ILE A 31 9.99 3.04 0.78
C ILE A 31 11.02 2.10 1.37
N MET A 32 12.02 2.69 2.03
CA MET A 32 13.11 1.99 2.68
C MET A 32 12.92 1.98 4.21
N PHE A 33 13.50 1.03 4.91
CA PHE A 33 13.57 1.10 6.36
C PHE A 33 14.53 2.23 6.80
N ALA A 34 14.11 3.09 7.75
CA ALA A 34 14.96 4.19 8.22
C ALA A 34 16.18 3.70 9.03
N LYS A 35 16.07 2.56 9.72
CA LYS A 35 17.17 1.95 10.50
C LYS A 35 18.08 1.05 9.68
N GLU A 36 17.57 0.47 8.62
CA GLU A 36 18.28 -0.44 7.70
C GLU A 36 18.09 0.13 6.30
N ARG A 37 18.85 1.20 5.99
CA ARG A 37 18.63 2.05 4.81
C ARG A 37 18.85 1.37 3.45
N ASP A 38 19.49 0.24 3.44
CA ASP A 38 19.71 -0.65 2.30
C ASP A 38 18.55 -1.65 2.07
N LYS A 39 17.64 -1.78 3.06
CA LYS A 39 16.50 -2.72 2.98
C LYS A 39 15.21 -2.03 2.58
N ILE A 40 14.51 -2.68 1.66
CA ILE A 40 13.20 -2.25 1.17
C ILE A 40 12.12 -2.54 2.21
N TRP A 41 11.29 -1.55 2.52
CA TRP A 41 10.06 -1.73 3.27
C TRP A 41 8.87 -1.94 2.32
N TYR A 42 8.82 -1.19 1.20
CA TYR A 42 7.76 -1.28 0.19
C TYR A 42 8.30 -0.93 -1.20
N ALA A 43 8.04 -1.80 -2.17
CA ALA A 43 8.30 -1.63 -3.59
C ALA A 43 7.08 -2.09 -4.41
N GLY A 44 5.90 -1.62 -4.03
CA GLY A 44 4.62 -2.08 -4.55
C GLY A 44 3.89 -3.03 -3.60
N GLY A 45 2.63 -3.26 -3.85
CA GLY A 45 1.76 -4.09 -3.04
C GLY A 45 1.07 -5.20 -3.84
N LYS A 46 0.89 -6.37 -3.24
CA LYS A 46 0.17 -7.50 -3.82
C LYS A 46 -1.05 -7.83 -2.98
N VAL A 47 -2.21 -7.94 -3.64
CA VAL A 47 -3.49 -8.30 -3.02
C VAL A 47 -4.11 -9.49 -3.74
N ASN A 48 -4.46 -10.52 -2.98
CA ASN A 48 -5.36 -11.58 -3.41
C ASN A 48 -6.20 -12.00 -2.20
N LEU A 49 -7.37 -11.40 -2.08
CA LEU A 49 -8.25 -11.62 -0.92
C LEU A 49 -8.70 -13.08 -0.81
N TYR A 50 -9.01 -13.75 -1.92
CA TYR A 50 -9.43 -15.16 -1.90
C TYR A 50 -8.34 -16.08 -1.36
N ARG A 51 -7.05 -15.72 -1.53
CA ARG A 51 -5.91 -16.48 -1.02
C ARG A 51 -5.35 -15.94 0.31
N GLY A 52 -6.02 -14.99 0.94
CA GLY A 52 -5.53 -14.36 2.18
C GLY A 52 -4.17 -13.66 1.99
N ILE A 53 -3.95 -13.00 0.85
CA ILE A 53 -2.67 -12.35 0.56
C ILE A 53 -2.84 -10.84 0.52
N ILE A 54 -2.19 -10.14 1.44
CA ILE A 54 -1.86 -8.71 1.36
C ILE A 54 -0.43 -8.57 1.85
N LYS A 55 0.47 -8.15 0.96
CA LYS A 55 1.90 -8.02 1.27
C LYS A 55 2.59 -6.92 0.48
N HIS A 56 3.62 -6.34 1.06
CA HIS A 56 4.56 -5.49 0.35
C HIS A 56 5.49 -6.34 -0.52
N ILE A 57 5.72 -5.90 -1.75
CA ILE A 57 6.72 -6.49 -2.65
C ILE A 57 8.10 -6.03 -2.18
N GLY A 58 9.09 -6.91 -2.23
CA GLY A 58 10.47 -6.61 -1.89
C GLY A 58 10.77 -6.44 -0.40
N ILE A 59 9.78 -6.56 0.50
CA ILE A 59 9.97 -6.30 1.93
C ILE A 59 11.17 -7.09 2.50
N ARG A 60 12.07 -6.38 3.21
CA ARG A 60 13.32 -6.85 3.85
C ARG A 60 14.41 -7.32 2.88
N LYS A 61 14.19 -7.31 1.57
CA LYS A 61 15.26 -7.55 0.60
C LYS A 61 16.20 -6.33 0.55
N GLU A 62 17.46 -6.59 0.29
CA GLU A 62 18.42 -5.51 0.01
C GLU A 62 18.12 -4.88 -1.34
N LEU A 63 18.31 -3.56 -1.44
CA LEU A 63 18.02 -2.81 -2.67
C LEU A 63 18.78 -3.35 -3.88
N LYS A 64 20.03 -3.79 -3.68
CA LYS A 64 20.88 -4.37 -4.73
C LYS A 64 20.41 -5.72 -5.28
N GLU A 65 19.54 -6.43 -4.54
CA GLU A 65 19.00 -7.75 -4.91
C GLU A 65 17.73 -7.66 -5.75
N VAL A 66 17.21 -6.45 -5.96
CA VAL A 66 15.90 -6.25 -6.61
C VAL A 66 16.06 -5.26 -7.76
N ASP A 67 15.81 -5.73 -8.97
CA ASP A 67 15.66 -4.83 -10.11
C ASP A 67 14.31 -4.13 -10.00
N LEU A 68 14.34 -2.83 -9.72
CA LEU A 68 13.17 -2.00 -9.48
C LEU A 68 12.88 -1.12 -10.69
N ASN A 69 11.77 -1.43 -11.35
CA ASN A 69 11.20 -0.61 -12.41
C ASN A 69 9.81 -0.11 -12.01
N ASP A 70 9.42 1.04 -12.58
CA ASP A 70 8.05 1.53 -12.44
C ASP A 70 7.09 0.47 -12.95
N SER A 71 6.07 0.14 -12.18
CA SER A 71 5.16 -0.96 -12.53
C SER A 71 3.76 -0.78 -11.94
N PRO A 72 2.73 -1.33 -12.62
CA PRO A 72 1.42 -1.47 -12.00
C PRO A 72 1.52 -2.32 -10.74
N THR A 73 0.74 -1.95 -9.72
CA THR A 73 0.68 -2.65 -8.44
C THR A 73 -0.76 -2.77 -7.95
N ASP A 74 -1.03 -3.70 -7.04
CA ASP A 74 -2.40 -3.91 -6.58
C ASP A 74 -2.85 -2.82 -5.59
N TYR A 75 -1.94 -2.23 -4.83
CA TYR A 75 -2.23 -1.09 -3.93
C TYR A 75 -1.00 -0.25 -3.67
N ILE A 76 -1.24 0.99 -3.25
CA ILE A 76 -0.25 1.92 -2.72
C ILE A 76 -0.48 2.04 -1.21
N THR A 77 0.60 1.94 -0.44
CA THR A 77 0.51 2.12 1.02
C THR A 77 0.20 3.56 1.41
N GLY A 78 -0.66 3.74 2.41
CA GLY A 78 -0.99 5.04 2.99
C GLY A 78 0.19 5.78 3.64
N CYS A 79 1.35 5.13 3.75
CA CYS A 79 2.58 5.79 4.22
C CYS A 79 2.97 6.98 3.33
N CYS A 80 2.91 6.80 2.00
CA CYS A 80 3.09 7.88 1.03
C CYS A 80 2.34 7.54 -0.27
N MET A 81 1.37 8.37 -0.64
CA MET A 81 0.52 8.19 -1.81
C MET A 81 0.32 9.54 -2.50
N LEU A 82 0.47 9.57 -3.81
CA LEU A 82 0.05 10.69 -4.66
C LEU A 82 -1.22 10.26 -5.39
N VAL A 83 -2.26 11.08 -5.30
CA VAL A 83 -3.55 10.86 -5.96
C VAL A 83 -4.15 12.20 -6.35
N HIS A 84 -4.77 12.26 -7.54
CA HIS A 84 -5.44 13.47 -8.00
C HIS A 84 -6.67 13.77 -7.12
N SER A 85 -6.90 15.04 -6.79
CA SER A 85 -8.01 15.46 -5.93
C SER A 85 -9.38 15.05 -6.47
N SER A 86 -9.57 15.07 -7.79
CA SER A 86 -10.82 14.62 -8.42
C SER A 86 -11.08 13.12 -8.18
N LEU A 87 -10.05 12.28 -8.20
CA LEU A 87 -10.22 10.85 -7.92
C LEU A 87 -10.58 10.60 -6.45
N ILE A 88 -9.90 11.28 -5.52
CA ILE A 88 -10.23 11.19 -4.08
C ILE A 88 -11.67 11.64 -3.81
N SER A 89 -12.13 12.72 -4.47
CA SER A 89 -13.52 13.19 -4.35
C SER A 89 -14.53 12.19 -4.92
N ARG A 90 -14.25 11.61 -6.10
CA ARG A 90 -15.10 10.57 -6.70
C ARG A 90 -15.21 9.31 -5.84
N LEU A 91 -14.16 8.98 -5.11
CA LEU A 91 -14.13 7.84 -4.19
C LEU A 91 -14.69 8.14 -2.80
N ASN A 92 -15.07 9.40 -2.55
CA ASN A 92 -15.53 9.84 -1.23
C ASN A 92 -14.47 9.66 -0.13
N GLY A 93 -13.18 9.83 -0.49
CA GLY A 93 -12.05 9.68 0.41
C GLY A 93 -11.78 8.24 0.86
N PHE A 94 -11.12 8.12 2.00
CA PHE A 94 -10.93 6.84 2.69
C PHE A 94 -12.23 6.40 3.39
N ASP A 95 -12.51 5.10 3.39
CA ASP A 95 -13.63 4.54 4.14
C ASP A 95 -13.31 4.63 5.66
N SER A 96 -13.97 5.56 6.35
CA SER A 96 -13.77 5.85 7.78
C SER A 96 -14.08 4.66 8.70
N SER A 97 -14.73 3.64 8.18
CA SER A 97 -14.98 2.41 8.90
C SER A 97 -13.71 1.58 9.14
N PHE A 98 -12.64 1.81 8.35
CA PHE A 98 -11.30 1.32 8.63
C PHE A 98 -10.58 2.31 9.53
N LYS A 99 -10.52 2.02 10.84
CA LYS A 99 -9.86 2.92 11.81
C LYS A 99 -8.34 2.96 11.64
N MET A 100 -7.74 1.86 11.23
CA MET A 100 -6.32 1.68 11.00
C MET A 100 -6.08 0.37 10.25
N TYR A 101 -5.18 0.39 9.27
CA TYR A 101 -4.87 -0.70 8.34
C TYR A 101 -5.99 -1.01 7.34
N MET A 102 -5.60 -1.36 6.13
CA MET A 102 -6.45 -1.75 5.00
C MET A 102 -7.28 -0.61 4.36
N GLU A 103 -7.30 0.60 4.93
CA GLU A 103 -7.95 1.77 4.33
C GLU A 103 -7.32 2.15 2.98
N ASP A 104 -6.01 1.98 2.87
CA ASP A 104 -5.22 2.21 1.66
C ASP A 104 -5.48 1.12 0.59
N VAL A 105 -5.56 -0.13 1.02
CA VAL A 105 -5.93 -1.26 0.16
C VAL A 105 -7.37 -1.09 -0.36
N ASP A 106 -8.31 -0.73 0.51
CA ASP A 106 -9.70 -0.46 0.16
C ASP A 106 -9.81 0.67 -0.89
N LEU A 107 -9.11 1.78 -0.67
CA LEU A 107 -9.08 2.90 -1.61
C LEU A 107 -8.60 2.45 -2.99
N CYS A 108 -7.52 1.68 -3.06
CA CYS A 108 -6.98 1.18 -4.32
C CYS A 108 -7.92 0.18 -5.02
N ILE A 109 -8.63 -0.67 -4.26
CA ILE A 109 -9.65 -1.58 -4.83
C ILE A 109 -10.81 -0.77 -5.41
N ARG A 110 -11.32 0.24 -4.70
CA ARG A 110 -12.39 1.14 -5.19
C ARG A 110 -11.96 1.92 -6.42
N ALA A 111 -10.74 2.44 -6.45
CA ALA A 111 -10.19 3.12 -7.62
C ALA A 111 -10.16 2.18 -8.84
N ARG A 112 -9.70 0.95 -8.65
CA ARG A 112 -9.64 -0.07 -9.71
C ARG A 112 -11.03 -0.43 -10.24
N SER A 113 -12.05 -0.52 -9.40
CA SER A 113 -13.42 -0.85 -9.82
C SER A 113 -14.06 0.20 -10.74
N ILE A 114 -13.53 1.43 -10.74
CA ILE A 114 -13.96 2.53 -11.62
C ILE A 114 -12.92 2.86 -12.71
N GLY A 115 -11.98 1.94 -12.99
CA GLY A 115 -11.06 1.99 -14.13
C GLY A 115 -9.69 2.63 -13.87
N PHE A 116 -9.37 3.07 -12.63
CA PHE A 116 -8.07 3.64 -12.31
C PHE A 116 -7.08 2.59 -11.80
N ARG A 117 -5.79 2.87 -11.95
CA ARG A 117 -4.70 1.95 -11.60
C ARG A 117 -3.83 2.52 -10.49
N SER A 118 -3.13 1.63 -9.83
CA SER A 118 -2.07 1.97 -8.89
C SER A 118 -0.72 1.69 -9.53
N TYR A 119 0.25 2.62 -9.41
CA TYR A 119 1.61 2.48 -9.94
C TYR A 119 2.64 2.66 -8.84
N PHE A 120 3.50 1.68 -8.71
CA PHE A 120 4.75 1.82 -7.99
C PHE A 120 5.74 2.60 -8.85
N LEU A 121 6.40 3.60 -8.27
CA LEU A 121 7.46 4.39 -8.91
C LEU A 121 8.79 4.07 -8.23
N SER A 122 9.76 3.67 -9.02
CA SER A 122 11.07 3.20 -8.52
C SER A 122 12.03 4.32 -8.15
N SER A 123 11.93 5.46 -8.84
CA SER A 123 12.84 6.60 -8.65
C SER A 123 12.57 7.39 -7.36
N PRO A 124 11.31 7.89 -7.08
CA PRO A 124 11.05 8.60 -5.84
C PRO A 124 11.18 7.65 -4.64
N PHE A 125 11.79 8.13 -3.56
CA PHE A 125 11.95 7.30 -2.37
C PHE A 125 11.86 8.09 -1.06
N LEU A 126 11.61 7.35 0.01
CA LEU A 126 11.65 7.84 1.38
C LEU A 126 12.11 6.74 2.34
N TYR A 127 12.48 7.14 3.56
CA TYR A 127 12.75 6.25 4.67
C TYR A 127 11.59 6.27 5.66
N HIS A 128 11.19 5.11 6.17
CA HIS A 128 10.10 4.95 7.13
C HIS A 128 10.63 4.41 8.47
N HIS A 129 10.36 5.14 9.54
CA HIS A 129 10.59 4.70 10.92
C HIS A 129 9.47 3.76 11.35
N VAL A 130 9.57 2.50 10.95
CA VAL A 130 8.55 1.51 11.33
C VAL A 130 8.51 1.38 12.85
N SER A 131 7.49 1.96 13.49
CA SER A 131 7.33 1.85 14.93
C SER A 131 6.98 0.40 15.32
N ARG A 132 7.68 -0.11 16.34
CA ARG A 132 7.38 -1.44 16.93
C ARG A 132 6.21 -1.41 17.91
N THR A 133 5.77 -0.22 18.32
CA THR A 133 4.94 0.02 19.50
C THR A 133 3.48 0.30 19.16
N VAL A 134 2.80 -0.66 18.52
CA VAL A 134 1.33 -0.63 18.57
C VAL A 134 0.90 -1.85 19.38
N SER A 135 0.50 -1.62 20.61
CA SER A 135 -0.22 -2.62 21.42
C SER A 135 -1.36 -3.21 20.56
N ASN A 136 -1.44 -4.53 20.50
CA ASN A 136 -2.45 -5.24 19.71
C ASN A 136 -2.41 -5.02 18.18
N LYS A 137 -1.22 -4.71 17.61
CA LYS A 137 -1.06 -4.50 16.16
C LYS A 137 -1.63 -5.65 15.33
N ILE A 138 -1.28 -6.89 15.68
CA ILE A 138 -1.73 -8.09 14.95
C ILE A 138 -3.25 -8.20 15.00
N PHE A 139 -3.85 -8.01 16.17
CA PHE A 139 -5.31 -8.04 16.34
C PHE A 139 -6.00 -7.00 15.44
N ARG A 140 -5.52 -5.75 15.43
CA ARG A 140 -6.07 -4.68 14.57
C ARG A 140 -5.95 -5.01 13.09
N ILE A 141 -4.81 -5.57 12.67
CA ILE A 141 -4.61 -6.02 11.28
C ILE A 141 -5.62 -7.11 10.91
N ILE A 142 -5.84 -8.09 11.80
CA ILE A 142 -6.81 -9.17 11.58
C ILE A 142 -8.23 -8.61 11.48
N CYS A 143 -8.65 -7.74 12.39
CA CYS A 143 -9.97 -7.12 12.36
C CYS A 143 -10.20 -6.33 11.07
N SER A 144 -9.23 -5.52 10.65
CA SER A 144 -9.32 -4.74 9.42
C SER A 144 -9.31 -5.62 8.18
N TYR A 145 -8.49 -6.69 8.16
CA TYR A 145 -8.52 -7.67 7.08
C TYR A 145 -9.86 -8.40 6.99
N THR A 146 -10.40 -8.85 8.12
CA THR A 146 -11.71 -9.51 8.17
C THR A 146 -12.79 -8.61 7.57
N LYS A 147 -12.82 -7.34 7.96
CA LYS A 147 -13.74 -6.35 7.41
C LYS A 147 -13.57 -6.18 5.88
N LEU A 148 -12.32 -6.02 5.42
CA LEU A 148 -12.02 -5.90 4.00
C LEU A 148 -12.48 -7.16 3.24
N SER A 149 -12.23 -8.33 3.81
CA SER A 149 -12.61 -9.59 3.22
C SER A 149 -14.13 -9.76 3.10
N ILE A 150 -14.89 -9.47 4.16
CA ILE A 150 -16.36 -9.47 4.13
C ILE A 150 -16.85 -8.53 3.03
N LYS A 151 -16.31 -7.32 2.94
CA LYS A 151 -16.71 -6.30 1.95
C LYS A 151 -16.53 -6.75 0.49
N TYR A 152 -15.48 -7.52 0.19
CA TYR A 152 -15.10 -7.82 -1.20
C TYR A 152 -15.20 -9.30 -1.59
N THR A 153 -15.33 -10.22 -0.65
CA THR A 153 -15.38 -11.64 -0.94
C THR A 153 -16.65 -12.33 -0.43
N GLY A 154 -17.55 -11.58 0.23
CA GLY A 154 -18.78 -12.13 0.79
C GLY A 154 -18.48 -13.32 1.71
N VAL A 155 -19.24 -14.40 1.58
CA VAL A 155 -19.13 -15.61 2.43
C VAL A 155 -17.75 -16.28 2.40
N TYR A 156 -16.94 -16.04 1.37
CA TYR A 156 -15.58 -16.59 1.29
C TYR A 156 -14.64 -16.09 2.39
N PHE A 157 -15.02 -15.03 3.15
CA PHE A 157 -14.23 -14.59 4.31
C PHE A 157 -14.02 -15.71 5.33
N LEU A 158 -14.95 -16.67 5.45
CA LEU A 158 -14.83 -17.82 6.33
C LEU A 158 -13.59 -18.69 6.03
N PHE A 159 -13.15 -18.71 4.78
CA PHE A 159 -11.97 -19.47 4.35
C PHE A 159 -10.72 -18.63 4.31
N ASN A 160 -10.78 -17.41 3.76
CA ASN A 160 -9.58 -16.62 3.52
C ASN A 160 -9.04 -15.90 4.79
N VAL A 161 -9.89 -15.61 5.78
CA VAL A 161 -9.45 -15.02 7.05
C VAL A 161 -8.57 -15.98 7.84
N PRO A 162 -8.92 -17.25 8.05
CA PRO A 162 -8.02 -18.23 8.66
C PRO A 162 -6.68 -18.36 7.92
N ILE A 163 -6.70 -18.39 6.58
CA ILE A 163 -5.47 -18.45 5.77
C ILE A 163 -4.61 -17.20 5.99
N PHE A 164 -5.23 -16.00 6.03
CA PHE A 164 -4.52 -14.76 6.31
C PHE A 164 -3.88 -14.77 7.70
N ILE A 165 -4.60 -15.24 8.72
CA ILE A 165 -4.08 -15.36 10.09
C ILE A 165 -2.86 -16.27 10.13
N LEU A 166 -2.94 -17.47 9.56
CA LEU A 166 -1.84 -18.43 9.50
C LEU A 166 -0.57 -17.88 8.81
N ARG A 167 -0.73 -16.92 7.90
CA ARG A 167 0.40 -16.24 7.23
C ARG A 167 1.03 -15.11 8.05
N LYS A 168 0.40 -14.69 9.15
CA LYS A 168 0.85 -13.56 9.99
C LYS A 168 1.45 -14.01 11.32
N ILE A 169 1.16 -15.26 11.74
CA ILE A 169 1.81 -15.94 12.87
C ILE A 169 3.13 -16.56 12.42
#